data_f55fc43dfb0dc5fb85f6b4e730409133
#
_entry.id   f55fc43dfb0dc5fb85f6b4e730409133
#
_cell.length_a   1.000
_cell.length_b   1.000
_cell.length_c   1.000
_cell.angle_alpha   90.00
_cell.angle_beta   90.00
_cell.angle_gamma   90.00
#
_symmetry.space_group_name_H-M   'P 1'
#
loop_
_entity.id
_entity.type
_entity.pdbx_description
1 polymer ?
#
loop_
_entity_poly.entity_id
_entity_poly.type
_entity_poly.pdbx_seq_one_letter_code
_entity_poly.pdbx_strand_id
1 'polypeptide(L)'
;MFDKFDFVDNENLGSISRLEGYLFPDTYEFYVKENADSALSRLLANFQDRIVDDPDLAPLIANSSYSLKEIVIMASLIEKETDGTDRTLISSVIHNRLENVGETAHLLQIDASLVYAAGREITEDDYQTLDSPYNLYTHQGLPPTAIANAGKASIQAALQPDDTNYYFYVLNPDTQRHVFSRTLSEHNANLRKFG
;
A
#
# COMPACT_ATOMS: atom_id res chain seq x y z
N MET A 1 -1.33 23.23 -12.07
CA MET A 1 0.12 22.98 -12.22
C MET A 1 0.41 21.49 -12.38
N PHE A 2 -0.27 20.62 -11.64
CA PHE A 2 -0.12 19.16 -11.76
C PHE A 2 -1.12 18.54 -12.75
N ASP A 3 -1.92 19.34 -13.43
CA ASP A 3 -2.97 18.94 -14.38
C ASP A 3 -2.45 18.21 -15.62
N LYS A 4 -1.13 18.22 -15.84
CA LYS A 4 -0.46 17.46 -16.89
C LYS A 4 -0.23 15.98 -16.52
N PHE A 5 -0.49 15.61 -15.28
CA PHE A 5 -0.38 14.24 -14.81
C PHE A 5 -1.80 13.68 -14.61
N ASP A 6 -2.26 12.86 -15.54
CA ASP A 6 -3.63 12.33 -15.58
C ASP A 6 -3.95 11.43 -14.38
N PHE A 7 -2.94 10.91 -13.70
CA PHE A 7 -3.09 10.08 -12.51
C PHE A 7 -3.28 10.88 -11.21
N VAL A 8 -3.04 12.20 -11.23
CA VAL A 8 -3.28 13.05 -10.06
C VAL A 8 -4.73 13.46 -10.03
N ASP A 9 -5.43 13.18 -8.92
CA ASP A 9 -6.81 13.62 -8.71
C ASP A 9 -6.89 15.14 -8.76
N ASN A 10 -7.55 15.68 -9.80
CA ASN A 10 -7.73 17.11 -10.02
C ASN A 10 -9.01 17.66 -9.42
N GLU A 11 -9.89 16.81 -8.85
CA GLU A 11 -11.15 17.26 -8.22
C GLU A 11 -10.89 17.89 -6.83
N ASN A 12 -9.79 17.52 -6.16
CA ASN A 12 -9.42 18.01 -4.83
C ASN A 12 -8.19 18.93 -4.85
N LEU A 13 -8.20 19.96 -5.67
CA LEU A 13 -7.08 20.88 -5.93
C LEU A 13 -6.44 21.52 -4.68
N GLY A 14 -7.13 21.57 -3.57
CA GLY A 14 -6.65 22.15 -2.30
C GLY A 14 -5.96 21.17 -1.35
N SER A 15 -6.02 19.87 -1.60
CA SER A 15 -5.45 18.85 -0.70
C SER A 15 -4.09 18.36 -1.21
N ILE A 16 -3.07 18.42 -0.36
CA ILE A 16 -1.75 17.86 -0.64
C ILE A 16 -1.80 16.32 -0.63
N SER A 17 -2.76 15.73 0.08
CA SER A 17 -2.96 14.27 0.16
C SER A 17 -3.25 13.62 -1.19
N ARG A 18 -3.71 14.38 -2.19
CA ARG A 18 -3.88 13.90 -3.57
C ARG A 18 -2.57 13.47 -4.25
N LEU A 19 -1.42 13.94 -3.76
CA LEU A 19 -0.09 13.59 -4.27
C LEU A 19 0.52 12.38 -3.56
N GLU A 20 -0.09 11.96 -2.47
CA GLU A 20 0.40 10.85 -1.65
C GLU A 20 0.33 9.54 -2.41
N GLY A 21 1.44 8.80 -2.40
CA GLY A 21 1.63 7.61 -3.22
C GLY A 21 2.27 7.86 -4.58
N TYR A 22 2.23 9.10 -5.09
CA TYR A 22 2.75 9.46 -6.42
C TYR A 22 4.09 10.22 -6.40
N LEU A 23 4.59 10.58 -5.23
CA LEU A 23 5.91 11.21 -5.08
C LEU A 23 6.99 10.12 -5.05
N PHE A 24 7.41 9.67 -6.23
CA PHE A 24 8.24 8.47 -6.38
C PHE A 24 9.53 8.56 -5.54
N PRO A 25 9.85 7.53 -4.73
CA PRO A 25 11.06 7.51 -3.92
C PRO A 25 12.29 7.24 -4.79
N ASP A 26 13.16 8.23 -4.90
CA ASP A 26 14.42 8.17 -5.63
C ASP A 26 15.39 9.23 -5.08
N THR A 27 16.59 9.27 -5.62
CA THR A 27 17.57 10.35 -5.33
C THR A 27 17.35 11.50 -6.30
N TYR A 28 17.13 12.70 -5.78
CA TYR A 28 16.86 13.90 -6.56
C TYR A 28 17.88 14.99 -6.29
N GLU A 29 18.30 15.68 -7.35
CA GLU A 29 19.07 16.91 -7.26
C GLU A 29 18.13 18.12 -7.34
N PHE A 30 18.23 19.04 -6.37
CA PHE A 30 17.44 20.26 -6.30
C PHE A 30 18.37 21.48 -6.34
N TYR A 31 17.92 22.54 -7.02
CA TYR A 31 18.61 23.81 -7.01
C TYR A 31 18.36 24.56 -5.70
N VAL A 32 19.38 25.30 -5.23
CA VAL A 32 19.19 26.16 -4.06
C VAL A 32 18.11 27.21 -4.38
N LYS A 33 17.06 27.29 -3.52
CA LYS A 33 15.88 28.15 -3.70
C LYS A 33 14.94 27.71 -4.82
N GLU A 34 15.00 26.46 -5.24
CA GLU A 34 13.95 25.90 -6.10
C GLU A 34 12.59 26.00 -5.40
N ASN A 35 11.53 26.34 -6.14
CA ASN A 35 10.18 26.38 -5.56
C ASN A 35 9.61 24.98 -5.38
N ALA A 36 8.70 24.84 -4.42
CA ALA A 36 8.08 23.55 -4.08
C ALA A 36 7.36 22.89 -5.27
N ASP A 37 6.70 23.67 -6.10
CA ASP A 37 5.95 23.16 -7.26
C ASP A 37 6.86 22.52 -8.29
N SER A 38 8.05 23.10 -8.54
CA SER A 38 9.06 22.53 -9.43
C SER A 38 9.59 21.20 -8.86
N ALA A 39 9.90 21.18 -7.57
CA ALA A 39 10.36 19.98 -6.87
C ALA A 39 9.30 18.87 -6.95
N LEU A 40 8.05 19.14 -6.58
CA LEU A 40 6.94 18.18 -6.64
C LEU A 40 6.71 17.68 -8.07
N SER A 41 6.75 18.59 -9.07
CA SER A 41 6.59 18.20 -10.48
C SER A 41 7.67 17.22 -10.95
N ARG A 42 8.89 17.30 -10.39
CA ARG A 42 9.99 16.39 -10.71
C ARG A 42 9.73 14.99 -10.13
N LEU A 43 9.21 14.91 -8.90
CA LEU A 43 8.86 13.64 -8.28
C LEU A 43 7.71 12.95 -9.04
N LEU A 44 6.69 13.72 -9.43
CA LEU A 44 5.56 13.22 -10.23
C LEU A 44 6.01 12.79 -11.64
N ALA A 45 6.92 13.55 -12.29
CA ALA A 45 7.46 13.15 -13.59
C ALA A 45 8.25 11.84 -13.48
N ASN A 46 9.00 11.64 -12.40
CA ASN A 46 9.71 10.37 -12.18
C ASN A 46 8.72 9.21 -11.93
N PHE A 47 7.60 9.45 -11.25
CA PHE A 47 6.51 8.45 -11.16
C PHE A 47 5.94 8.11 -12.53
N GLN A 48 5.68 9.12 -13.38
CA GLN A 48 5.24 8.92 -14.75
C GLN A 48 6.21 7.99 -15.50
N ASP A 49 7.50 8.36 -15.51
CA ASP A 49 8.53 7.64 -16.28
C ASP A 49 8.79 6.23 -15.74
N ARG A 50 8.79 6.05 -14.41
CA ARG A 50 9.18 4.80 -13.75
C ARG A 50 8.04 3.80 -13.58
N ILE A 51 6.78 4.28 -13.60
CA ILE A 51 5.60 3.45 -13.33
C ILE A 51 4.63 3.48 -14.51
N VAL A 52 4.14 4.66 -14.89
CA VAL A 52 3.05 4.77 -15.88
C VAL A 52 3.55 4.45 -17.29
N ASP A 53 4.73 4.96 -17.67
CA ASP A 53 5.32 4.79 -19.00
C ASP A 53 6.36 3.65 -19.05
N ASP A 54 6.56 2.95 -17.92
CA ASP A 54 7.48 1.82 -17.87
C ASP A 54 7.00 0.67 -18.78
N PRO A 55 7.83 0.18 -19.71
CA PRO A 55 7.41 -0.80 -20.71
C PRO A 55 6.95 -2.15 -20.13
N ASP A 56 7.43 -2.51 -18.93
CA ASP A 56 7.04 -3.76 -18.26
C ASP A 56 5.77 -3.56 -17.42
N LEU A 57 5.58 -2.38 -16.81
CA LEU A 57 4.43 -2.11 -15.92
C LEU A 57 3.21 -1.58 -16.66
N ALA A 58 3.38 -0.75 -17.70
CA ALA A 58 2.26 -0.15 -18.42
C ALA A 58 1.25 -1.18 -18.96
N PRO A 59 1.67 -2.31 -19.57
CA PRO A 59 0.72 -3.36 -19.98
C PRO A 59 0.01 -4.03 -18.79
N LEU A 60 0.69 -4.18 -17.65
CA LEU A 60 0.09 -4.77 -16.46
C LEU A 60 -0.96 -3.85 -15.86
N ILE A 61 -0.66 -2.55 -15.76
CA ILE A 61 -1.60 -1.52 -15.30
C ILE A 61 -2.83 -1.50 -16.22
N ALA A 62 -2.64 -1.46 -17.54
CA ALA A 62 -3.72 -1.40 -18.51
C ALA A 62 -4.65 -2.63 -18.51
N ASN A 63 -4.15 -3.80 -18.12
CA ASN A 63 -4.91 -5.05 -18.07
C ASN A 63 -5.38 -5.40 -16.64
N SER A 64 -5.06 -4.59 -15.64
CA SER A 64 -5.49 -4.81 -14.25
C SER A 64 -6.99 -4.57 -14.10
N SER A 65 -7.64 -5.33 -13.20
CA SER A 65 -9.00 -5.07 -12.73
C SER A 65 -9.08 -3.88 -11.76
N TYR A 66 -7.93 -3.46 -11.23
CA TYR A 66 -7.80 -2.33 -10.32
C TYR A 66 -7.31 -1.09 -11.07
N SER A 67 -7.85 0.07 -10.71
CA SER A 67 -7.36 1.36 -11.20
C SER A 67 -5.92 1.63 -10.73
N LEU A 68 -5.19 2.50 -11.43
CA LEU A 68 -3.85 2.91 -10.99
C LEU A 68 -3.84 3.45 -9.55
N LYS A 69 -4.90 4.18 -9.15
CA LYS A 69 -5.07 4.66 -7.78
C LYS A 69 -5.11 3.50 -6.77
N GLU A 70 -5.92 2.48 -7.03
CA GLU A 70 -6.01 1.30 -6.15
C GLU A 70 -4.71 0.51 -6.10
N ILE A 71 -4.02 0.38 -7.24
CA ILE A 71 -2.68 -0.25 -7.31
C ILE A 71 -1.68 0.50 -6.42
N VAL A 72 -1.66 1.84 -6.49
CA VAL A 72 -0.77 2.68 -5.67
C VAL A 72 -1.12 2.57 -4.19
N ILE A 73 -2.41 2.52 -3.85
CA ILE A 73 -2.85 2.29 -2.47
C ILE A 73 -2.36 0.92 -1.96
N MET A 74 -2.61 -0.16 -2.70
CA MET A 74 -2.13 -1.50 -2.34
C MET A 74 -0.61 -1.54 -2.20
N ALA A 75 0.11 -0.95 -3.14
CA ALA A 75 1.57 -0.87 -3.09
C ALA A 75 2.08 -0.14 -1.84
N SER A 76 1.38 0.92 -1.41
CA SER A 76 1.74 1.65 -0.19
C SER A 76 1.54 0.82 1.08
N LEU A 77 0.52 -0.04 1.12
CA LEU A 77 0.32 -1.00 2.20
C LEU A 77 1.46 -2.03 2.21
N ILE A 78 1.74 -2.64 1.05
CA ILE A 78 2.83 -3.62 0.89
C ILE A 78 4.18 -3.02 1.30
N GLU A 79 4.49 -1.79 0.89
CA GLU A 79 5.75 -1.11 1.22
C GLU A 79 5.96 -0.96 2.72
N LYS A 80 4.88 -0.80 3.49
CA LYS A 80 4.92 -0.62 4.94
C LYS A 80 4.93 -1.93 5.73
N GLU A 81 4.57 -3.04 5.11
CA GLU A 81 4.44 -4.35 5.78
C GLU A 81 5.68 -5.23 5.68
N THR A 82 6.62 -4.95 4.76
CA THR A 82 7.75 -5.85 4.53
C THR A 82 9.05 -5.12 4.20
N ASP A 83 10.18 -5.74 4.58
CA ASP A 83 11.52 -5.32 4.14
C ASP A 83 11.83 -5.67 2.67
N GLY A 84 10.94 -6.41 2.02
CA GLY A 84 11.01 -6.70 0.59
C GLY A 84 11.14 -8.16 0.18
N THR A 85 11.29 -9.08 1.11
CA THR A 85 11.52 -10.49 0.75
C THR A 85 10.25 -11.26 0.37
N ASP A 86 9.08 -10.78 0.78
CA ASP A 86 7.78 -11.46 0.66
C ASP A 86 6.65 -10.54 0.13
N ARG A 87 7.02 -9.47 -0.62
CA ARG A 87 6.05 -8.51 -1.19
C ARG A 87 4.92 -9.18 -1.97
N THR A 88 5.22 -10.14 -2.82
CA THR A 88 4.22 -10.83 -3.66
C THR A 88 3.28 -11.71 -2.85
N LEU A 89 3.78 -12.32 -1.76
CA LEU A 89 2.97 -13.08 -0.81
C LEU A 89 2.04 -12.18 0.02
N ILE A 90 2.54 -11.04 0.51
CA ILE A 90 1.69 -10.03 1.20
C ILE A 90 0.65 -9.48 0.24
N SER A 91 1.04 -9.16 -1.01
CA SER A 91 0.12 -8.76 -2.06
C SER A 91 -0.98 -9.81 -2.27
N SER A 92 -0.61 -11.09 -2.34
CA SER A 92 -1.58 -12.18 -2.45
C SER A 92 -2.61 -12.20 -1.31
N VAL A 93 -2.16 -11.98 -0.07
CA VAL A 93 -3.08 -11.87 1.08
C VAL A 93 -4.03 -10.69 0.93
N ILE A 94 -3.54 -9.52 0.50
CA ILE A 94 -4.37 -8.32 0.29
C ILE A 94 -5.43 -8.61 -0.77
N HIS A 95 -5.04 -9.15 -1.94
CA HIS A 95 -5.97 -9.52 -3.01
C HIS A 95 -7.00 -10.54 -2.53
N ASN A 96 -6.57 -11.62 -1.86
CA ASN A 96 -7.47 -12.64 -1.33
C ASN A 96 -8.51 -12.05 -0.36
N ARG A 97 -8.10 -11.13 0.51
CA ARG A 97 -9.03 -10.47 1.45
C ARG A 97 -9.97 -9.49 0.77
N LEU A 98 -9.53 -8.79 -0.28
CA LEU A 98 -10.38 -7.88 -1.06
C LEU A 98 -11.44 -8.64 -1.88
N GLU A 99 -11.10 -9.80 -2.42
CA GLU A 99 -11.96 -10.55 -3.34
C GLU A 99 -12.91 -11.52 -2.64
N ASN A 100 -12.54 -12.01 -1.46
CA ASN A 100 -13.29 -13.05 -0.78
C ASN A 100 -13.83 -12.60 0.57
N VAL A 101 -15.13 -12.85 0.81
CA VAL A 101 -15.80 -12.53 2.08
C VAL A 101 -15.22 -13.34 3.24
N GLY A 102 -14.82 -14.58 3.05
CA GLY A 102 -14.18 -15.51 3.97
C GLY A 102 -14.20 -15.17 5.48
N GLU A 103 -13.19 -15.60 6.20
CA GLU A 103 -13.04 -15.34 7.64
C GLU A 103 -12.66 -13.88 7.97
N THR A 104 -12.23 -13.10 6.97
CA THR A 104 -11.75 -11.73 7.15
C THR A 104 -12.79 -10.65 6.83
N ALA A 105 -13.93 -11.03 6.23
CA ALA A 105 -15.03 -10.14 5.87
C ALA A 105 -14.58 -8.90 5.07
N HIS A 106 -13.62 -9.04 4.15
CA HIS A 106 -12.98 -7.96 3.38
C HIS A 106 -12.21 -6.93 4.24
N LEU A 107 -11.94 -7.22 5.50
CA LEU A 107 -11.11 -6.38 6.36
C LEU A 107 -9.62 -6.69 6.11
N LEU A 108 -8.84 -5.69 5.75
CA LEU A 108 -7.42 -5.89 5.49
C LEU A 108 -6.58 -6.03 6.78
N GLN A 109 -6.99 -5.37 7.87
CA GLN A 109 -6.36 -5.47 9.19
C GLN A 109 -4.85 -5.21 9.14
N ILE A 110 -4.45 -4.10 8.53
CA ILE A 110 -3.07 -3.68 8.36
C ILE A 110 -2.77 -2.55 9.33
N ASP A 111 -1.85 -2.78 10.28
CA ASP A 111 -1.46 -1.85 11.34
C ASP A 111 -0.89 -0.55 10.78
N ALA A 112 -0.11 -0.61 9.72
CA ALA A 112 0.49 0.56 9.10
C ALA A 112 -0.55 1.62 8.68
N SER A 113 -1.73 1.20 8.23
CA SER A 113 -2.83 2.11 7.90
C SER A 113 -3.42 2.77 9.14
N LEU A 114 -3.52 2.03 10.24
CA LEU A 114 -4.00 2.57 11.52
C LEU A 114 -3.00 3.55 12.13
N VAL A 115 -1.70 3.22 12.08
CA VAL A 115 -0.60 4.14 12.48
C VAL A 115 -0.62 5.43 11.67
N TYR A 116 -0.84 5.33 10.34
CA TYR A 116 -0.98 6.48 9.46
C TYR A 116 -2.13 7.39 9.91
N ALA A 117 -3.30 6.81 10.18
CA ALA A 117 -4.47 7.54 10.64
C ALA A 117 -4.26 8.22 11.99
N ALA A 118 -3.63 7.52 12.93
CA ALA A 118 -3.37 8.01 14.27
C ALA A 118 -2.29 9.12 14.31
N GLY A 119 -1.35 9.11 13.36
CA GLY A 119 -0.17 10.00 13.36
C GLY A 119 0.76 9.78 14.56
N ARG A 120 0.64 8.64 15.24
CA ARG A 120 1.41 8.23 16.44
C ARG A 120 1.44 6.70 16.51
N GLU A 121 2.21 6.16 17.45
CA GLU A 121 2.09 4.73 17.80
C GLU A 121 0.65 4.40 18.27
N ILE A 122 0.15 3.24 17.81
CA ILE A 122 -1.20 2.78 18.12
C ILE A 122 -1.23 2.02 19.45
N THR A 123 -2.40 2.02 20.09
CA THR A 123 -2.71 1.26 21.30
C THR A 123 -3.75 0.18 20.99
N GLU A 124 -3.94 -0.77 21.91
CA GLU A 124 -4.96 -1.82 21.75
C GLU A 124 -6.38 -1.24 21.55
N ASP A 125 -6.69 -0.12 22.19
CA ASP A 125 -8.00 0.52 22.05
C ASP A 125 -8.22 1.11 20.65
N ASP A 126 -7.17 1.56 19.96
CA ASP A 126 -7.26 2.20 18.64
C ASP A 126 -7.85 1.27 17.57
N TYR A 127 -7.60 -0.05 17.67
CA TYR A 127 -8.17 -1.04 16.74
C TYR A 127 -9.69 -0.97 16.66
N GLN A 128 -10.35 -0.64 17.76
CA GLN A 128 -11.81 -0.61 17.89
C GLN A 128 -12.39 0.81 17.90
N THR A 129 -11.64 1.79 18.38
CA THR A 129 -12.17 3.11 18.72
C THR A 129 -11.73 4.23 17.79
N LEU A 130 -10.64 4.06 17.03
CA LEU A 130 -10.20 5.08 16.09
C LEU A 130 -11.18 5.19 14.92
N ASP A 131 -12.01 6.24 14.94
CA ASP A 131 -12.96 6.53 13.86
C ASP A 131 -12.24 7.19 12.67
N SER A 132 -11.80 6.36 11.74
CA SER A 132 -11.08 6.79 10.54
C SER A 132 -11.33 5.80 9.41
N PRO A 133 -11.51 6.27 8.16
CA PRO A 133 -11.60 5.39 7.00
C PRO A 133 -10.28 4.64 6.67
N TYR A 134 -9.19 4.98 7.34
CA TYR A 134 -7.93 4.24 7.30
C TYR A 134 -7.86 3.14 8.37
N ASN A 135 -8.85 3.02 9.26
CA ASN A 135 -8.93 1.91 10.19
C ASN A 135 -9.44 0.65 9.49
N LEU A 136 -8.53 -0.14 8.94
CA LEU A 136 -8.82 -1.35 8.18
C LEU A 136 -9.22 -2.55 9.07
N TYR A 137 -9.39 -2.33 10.37
CA TYR A 137 -10.01 -3.28 11.32
C TYR A 137 -11.51 -3.11 11.41
N THR A 138 -12.01 -1.92 11.05
CA THR A 138 -13.44 -1.57 11.13
C THR A 138 -14.04 -1.20 9.78
N HIS A 139 -13.20 -0.83 8.79
CA HIS A 139 -13.62 -0.47 7.44
C HIS A 139 -13.11 -1.51 6.43
N GLN A 140 -14.03 -1.97 5.57
CA GLN A 140 -13.76 -2.96 4.52
C GLN A 140 -13.07 -2.30 3.32
N GLY A 141 -12.26 -3.08 2.60
CA GLY A 141 -11.62 -2.65 1.36
C GLY A 141 -10.36 -1.82 1.57
N LEU A 142 -10.00 -1.07 0.56
CA LEU A 142 -8.81 -0.21 0.55
C LEU A 142 -9.06 1.11 1.30
N PRO A 143 -8.03 1.71 1.91
CA PRO A 143 -8.14 3.05 2.47
C PRO A 143 -8.35 4.10 1.37
N PRO A 144 -8.77 5.34 1.70
CA PRO A 144 -9.10 6.38 0.71
C PRO A 144 -7.94 6.81 -0.18
N THR A 145 -6.72 6.80 0.36
CA THR A 145 -5.48 7.15 -0.36
C THR A 145 -4.33 6.23 0.06
N ALA A 146 -3.22 6.31 -0.66
CA ALA A 146 -1.97 5.69 -0.22
C ALA A 146 -1.52 6.22 1.15
N ILE A 147 -0.82 5.39 1.92
CA ILE A 147 -0.27 5.72 3.24
C ILE A 147 1.25 5.96 3.21
N ALA A 148 1.85 5.77 2.04
CA ALA A 148 3.28 5.99 1.77
C ALA A 148 3.52 6.12 0.27
N ASN A 149 4.69 6.64 -0.10
CA ASN A 149 5.17 6.60 -1.48
C ASN A 149 5.92 5.29 -1.70
N ALA A 150 5.31 4.38 -2.44
CA ALA A 150 5.86 3.05 -2.70
C ALA A 150 6.92 3.06 -3.82
N GLY A 151 7.93 2.21 -3.69
CA GLY A 151 8.90 1.96 -4.75
C GLY A 151 8.35 1.03 -5.85
N LYS A 152 9.07 0.95 -6.99
CA LYS A 152 8.70 0.12 -8.15
C LYS A 152 8.41 -1.34 -7.78
N ALA A 153 9.18 -1.91 -6.85
CA ALA A 153 9.02 -3.31 -6.44
C ALA A 153 7.66 -3.59 -5.76
N SER A 154 7.17 -2.66 -4.95
CA SER A 154 5.86 -2.80 -4.30
C SER A 154 4.71 -2.53 -5.27
N ILE A 155 4.87 -1.61 -6.24
CA ILE A 155 3.91 -1.43 -7.35
C ILE A 155 3.84 -2.71 -8.19
N GLN A 156 4.98 -3.29 -8.54
CA GLN A 156 5.02 -4.55 -9.29
C GLN A 156 4.38 -5.70 -8.53
N ALA A 157 4.63 -5.81 -7.21
CA ALA A 157 4.00 -6.82 -6.37
C ALA A 157 2.48 -6.64 -6.29
N ALA A 158 1.97 -5.39 -6.22
CA ALA A 158 0.54 -5.11 -6.25
C ALA A 158 -0.13 -5.53 -7.57
N LEU A 159 0.62 -5.44 -8.70
CA LEU A 159 0.14 -5.86 -10.02
C LEU A 159 0.27 -7.36 -10.28
N GLN A 160 1.22 -8.01 -9.63
CA GLN A 160 1.57 -9.42 -9.85
C GLN A 160 1.70 -10.14 -8.50
N PRO A 161 0.59 -10.34 -7.77
CA PRO A 161 0.59 -11.14 -6.54
C PRO A 161 0.95 -12.59 -6.83
N ASP A 162 1.50 -13.30 -5.85
CA ASP A 162 1.60 -14.75 -5.91
C ASP A 162 0.20 -15.37 -5.91
N ASP A 163 0.02 -16.45 -6.67
CA ASP A 163 -1.22 -17.22 -6.67
C ASP A 163 -1.27 -18.15 -5.47
N THR A 164 -1.87 -17.69 -4.38
CA THR A 164 -2.01 -18.45 -3.13
C THR A 164 -3.42 -18.36 -2.58
N ASN A 165 -3.68 -19.14 -1.54
CA ASN A 165 -4.91 -19.06 -0.74
C ASN A 165 -4.61 -18.66 0.72
N TYR A 166 -3.61 -17.80 0.92
CA TYR A 166 -3.30 -17.23 2.23
C TYR A 166 -4.19 -16.02 2.52
N TYR A 167 -4.64 -15.94 3.78
CA TYR A 167 -5.45 -14.84 4.30
C TYR A 167 -4.82 -14.14 5.50
N PHE A 168 -3.78 -14.73 6.09
CA PHE A 168 -3.14 -14.25 7.30
C PHE A 168 -1.63 -14.37 7.20
N TYR A 169 -0.92 -13.48 7.89
CA TYR A 169 0.51 -13.57 8.10
C TYR A 169 0.90 -13.06 9.49
N VAL A 170 2.03 -13.49 10.00
CA VAL A 170 2.66 -13.03 11.23
C VAL A 170 4.16 -13.01 11.04
N LEU A 171 4.85 -11.99 11.54
CA LEU A 171 6.30 -11.91 11.47
C LEU A 171 6.91 -12.96 12.40
N ASN A 172 7.83 -13.76 11.88
CA ASN A 172 8.71 -14.61 12.70
C ASN A 172 9.94 -13.77 13.11
N PRO A 173 10.12 -13.45 14.41
CA PRO A 173 11.19 -12.58 14.86
C PRO A 173 12.58 -13.19 14.69
N ASP A 174 12.70 -14.53 14.66
CA ASP A 174 13.98 -15.23 14.53
C ASP A 174 14.53 -15.15 13.09
N THR A 175 13.62 -15.21 12.09
CA THR A 175 14.00 -15.21 10.68
C THR A 175 13.77 -13.87 9.98
N GLN A 176 13.07 -12.94 10.64
CA GLN A 176 12.62 -11.66 10.09
C GLN A 176 11.79 -11.84 8.80
N ARG A 177 11.06 -12.96 8.68
CA ARG A 177 10.20 -13.28 7.56
C ARG A 177 8.78 -13.58 8.04
N HIS A 178 7.79 -13.29 7.20
CA HIS A 178 6.42 -13.63 7.52
C HIS A 178 6.14 -15.13 7.34
N VAL A 179 5.30 -15.64 8.22
CA VAL A 179 4.70 -16.98 8.14
C VAL A 179 3.25 -16.81 7.74
N PHE A 180 2.87 -17.40 6.62
CA PHE A 180 1.55 -17.25 6.03
C PHE A 180 0.61 -18.38 6.44
N SER A 181 -0.68 -18.09 6.55
CA SER A 181 -1.72 -19.03 6.95
C SER A 181 -2.99 -18.86 6.11
N ARG A 182 -3.70 -19.95 5.93
CA ARG A 182 -4.97 -20.00 5.15
C ARG A 182 -6.19 -19.73 6.02
N THR A 183 -6.14 -20.17 7.26
CA THR A 183 -7.26 -20.11 8.21
C THR A 183 -6.87 -19.34 9.47
N LEU A 184 -7.87 -18.77 10.15
CA LEU A 184 -7.68 -18.12 11.45
C LEU A 184 -7.11 -19.11 12.50
N SER A 185 -7.48 -20.38 12.42
CA SER A 185 -6.94 -21.42 13.32
C SER A 185 -5.44 -21.62 13.16
N GLU A 186 -4.94 -21.69 11.90
CA GLU A 186 -3.52 -21.76 11.59
C GLU A 186 -2.79 -20.48 12.04
N HIS A 187 -3.38 -19.31 11.78
CA HIS A 187 -2.84 -18.02 12.19
C HIS A 187 -2.69 -17.93 13.71
N ASN A 188 -3.72 -18.29 14.46
CA ASN A 188 -3.68 -18.34 15.93
C ASN A 188 -2.62 -19.30 16.47
N ALA A 189 -2.34 -20.40 15.76
CA ALA A 189 -1.26 -21.30 16.12
C ALA A 189 0.12 -20.65 15.90
N ASN A 190 0.27 -19.90 14.80
CA ASN A 190 1.49 -19.15 14.51
C ASN A 190 1.69 -17.97 15.47
N LEU A 191 0.64 -17.24 15.84
CA LEU A 191 0.71 -16.18 16.87
C LEU A 191 1.21 -16.71 18.20
N ARG A 192 0.75 -17.88 18.65
CA ARG A 192 1.25 -18.51 19.91
C ARG A 192 2.72 -18.93 19.83
N LYS A 193 3.25 -19.09 18.64
CA LYS A 193 4.64 -19.51 18.42
C LYS A 193 5.59 -18.35 18.21
N PHE A 194 5.15 -17.27 17.60
CA PHE A 194 5.98 -16.18 17.10
C PHE A 194 5.59 -14.79 17.62
N GLY A 195 4.36 -14.64 18.14
CA GLY A 195 3.81 -13.38 18.66
C GLY A 195 4.13 -13.12 20.13
#